data_4abc665236c53860807549227f4e86fa
#
_entry.id   4abc665236c53860807549227f4e86fa
#
_cell.length_a   1.000
_cell.length_b   1.000
_cell.length_c   1.000
_cell.angle_alpha   90.00
_cell.angle_beta   90.00
_cell.angle_gamma   90.00
#
_symmetry.space_group_name_H-M   'P 1'
#
loop_
_entity.id
_entity.type
_entity.pdbx_description
1 polymer ?
#
loop_
_entity_poly.entity_id
_entity_poly.type
_entity_poly.pdbx_seq_one_letter_code
_entity_poly.pdbx_strand_id
1 'polypeptide(L)'
;LSQLKSVLGEVEVDDAVLNPLKAGEKVSSPGMKYKHYSPDASISLVRGNYKDFCDFVNEYDDCETYAMVFSGEGDGVEIPFITYGVDHNYRELSHALFDSLRYLDEIGAKRCFVRCPDESNDDNLAVLNRLLRAAGFKVIDV
;
A
#
# COMPACT_ATOMS: atom_id res chain seq x y z
N LEU A 1 -10.97 8.90 8.27
CA LEU A 1 -10.87 9.14 9.72
C LEU A 1 -11.24 10.59 10.05
N SER A 2 -10.80 11.58 9.25
CA SER A 2 -11.09 13.01 9.43
C SER A 2 -12.59 13.32 9.59
N GLN A 3 -13.45 12.71 8.78
CA GLN A 3 -14.91 12.88 8.87
C GLN A 3 -15.48 12.36 10.21
N LEU A 4 -14.97 11.25 10.72
CA LEU A 4 -15.39 10.74 12.03
C LEU A 4 -14.93 11.65 13.16
N LYS A 5 -13.71 12.15 13.11
CA LYS A 5 -13.18 13.11 14.07
C LYS A 5 -13.98 14.41 14.07
N SER A 6 -14.44 14.88 12.90
CA SER A 6 -15.25 16.11 12.81
C SER A 6 -16.63 15.99 13.44
N VAL A 7 -17.19 14.78 13.52
CA VAL A 7 -18.54 14.53 14.08
C VAL A 7 -18.48 14.08 15.54
N LEU A 8 -17.52 13.23 15.89
CA LEU A 8 -17.41 12.55 17.17
C LEU A 8 -16.38 13.18 18.12
N GLY A 9 -15.54 14.08 17.65
CA GLY A 9 -14.45 14.66 18.40
C GLY A 9 -13.22 13.74 18.41
N GLU A 10 -12.91 13.13 19.54
CA GLU A 10 -11.80 12.18 19.64
C GLU A 10 -12.19 10.81 19.08
N VAL A 11 -11.32 10.25 18.23
CA VAL A 11 -11.46 8.92 17.66
C VAL A 11 -10.12 8.22 17.74
N GLU A 12 -10.07 7.13 18.47
CA GLU A 12 -8.91 6.25 18.54
C GLU A 12 -8.92 5.25 17.39
N VAL A 13 -7.75 4.96 16.86
CA VAL A 13 -7.54 3.92 15.84
C VAL A 13 -7.03 2.67 16.54
N ASP A 14 -7.72 1.55 16.34
CA ASP A 14 -7.30 0.26 16.88
C ASP A 14 -5.93 -0.13 16.28
N ASP A 15 -5.01 -0.55 17.13
CA ASP A 15 -3.64 -0.94 16.74
C ASP A 15 -3.62 -2.02 15.64
N ALA A 16 -4.62 -2.91 15.61
CA ALA A 16 -4.76 -3.94 14.59
C ALA A 16 -5.05 -3.38 13.18
N VAL A 17 -5.34 -2.08 13.05
CA VAL A 17 -5.50 -1.43 11.74
C VAL A 17 -4.15 -1.33 11.01
N LEU A 18 -3.10 -0.98 11.73
CA LEU A 18 -1.77 -0.71 11.17
C LEU A 18 -0.74 -1.81 11.48
N ASN A 19 -1.02 -2.67 12.44
CA ASN A 19 -0.09 -3.70 12.88
C ASN A 19 -0.65 -5.11 12.67
N PRO A 20 0.21 -6.12 12.49
CA PRO A 20 -0.22 -7.51 12.44
C PRO A 20 -0.83 -7.93 13.77
N LEU A 21 -1.91 -8.72 13.73
CA LEU A 21 -2.52 -9.28 14.91
C LEU A 21 -1.56 -10.19 15.66
N LYS A 22 -1.48 -10.05 16.97
CA LYS A 22 -0.73 -10.97 17.82
C LYS A 22 -1.46 -12.31 17.94
N ALA A 23 -0.72 -13.39 18.11
CA ALA A 23 -1.29 -14.72 18.26
C ALA A 23 -2.26 -14.77 19.44
N GLY A 24 -3.53 -15.11 19.19
CA GLY A 24 -4.57 -15.20 20.21
C GLY A 24 -5.40 -13.94 20.43
N GLU A 25 -5.13 -12.86 19.72
CA GLU A 25 -5.88 -11.62 19.81
C GLU A 25 -7.27 -11.74 19.16
N LYS A 26 -8.31 -11.29 19.86
CA LYS A 26 -9.68 -11.25 19.33
C LYS A 26 -9.83 -10.05 18.41
N VAL A 27 -10.15 -10.33 17.15
CA VAL A 27 -10.43 -9.27 16.17
C VAL A 27 -11.79 -8.64 16.37
N SER A 28 -11.85 -7.33 16.28
CA SER A 28 -13.07 -6.53 16.39
C SER A 28 -13.96 -6.64 15.14
N SER A 29 -13.41 -7.08 13.99
CA SER A 29 -14.18 -7.29 12.77
C SER A 29 -13.66 -8.47 11.93
N PRO A 30 -14.54 -9.15 11.15
CA PRO A 30 -14.15 -10.27 10.28
C PRO A 30 -13.07 -9.92 9.26
N GLY A 31 -13.06 -8.68 8.76
CA GLY A 31 -12.08 -8.19 7.77
C GLY A 31 -10.64 -8.10 8.31
N MET A 32 -10.47 -8.12 9.62
CA MET A 32 -9.15 -8.12 10.25
C MET A 32 -8.47 -9.49 10.25
N LYS A 33 -9.22 -10.57 10.05
CA LYS A 33 -8.72 -11.95 10.20
C LYS A 33 -8.22 -12.55 8.88
N TYR A 34 -8.73 -12.12 7.76
CA TYR A 34 -8.47 -12.77 6.48
C TYR A 34 -7.59 -11.90 5.57
N LYS A 35 -6.69 -12.55 4.85
CA LYS A 35 -5.90 -11.96 3.77
C LYS A 35 -6.85 -11.72 2.58
N HIS A 36 -7.53 -10.57 2.56
CA HIS A 36 -8.43 -10.22 1.48
C HIS A 36 -7.68 -9.47 0.37
N TYR A 37 -7.90 -9.86 -0.87
CA TYR A 37 -7.37 -9.18 -2.06
C TYR A 37 -5.83 -9.07 -2.12
N SER A 38 -5.14 -10.10 -1.63
CA SER A 38 -3.70 -10.19 -1.83
C SER A 38 -3.44 -10.79 -3.20
N PRO A 39 -2.73 -10.10 -4.08
CA PRO A 39 -2.31 -10.68 -5.35
C PRO A 39 -1.35 -11.85 -5.11
N ASP A 40 -1.13 -12.66 -6.16
CA ASP A 40 -0.11 -13.72 -6.14
C ASP A 40 1.31 -13.15 -6.05
N ALA A 41 1.49 -11.90 -6.54
CA ALA A 41 2.73 -11.15 -6.39
C ALA A 41 3.09 -10.89 -4.91
N SER A 42 4.36 -11.00 -4.58
CA SER A 42 4.88 -10.57 -3.28
C SER A 42 4.91 -9.04 -3.22
N ILE A 43 4.01 -8.44 -2.45
CA ILE A 43 3.93 -6.99 -2.27
C ILE A 43 4.84 -6.57 -1.11
N SER A 44 5.52 -5.43 -1.27
CA SER A 44 6.24 -4.74 -0.20
C SER A 44 5.98 -3.24 -0.29
N LEU A 45 5.60 -2.62 0.81
CA LEU A 45 5.53 -1.16 0.88
C LEU A 45 6.95 -0.61 1.04
N VAL A 46 7.27 0.42 0.29
CA VAL A 46 8.55 1.12 0.38
C VAL A 46 8.29 2.54 0.89
N ARG A 47 8.82 2.84 2.07
CA ARG A 47 8.70 4.10 2.78
C ARG A 47 9.98 4.89 2.61
N GLY A 48 9.86 6.14 2.20
CA GLY A 48 10.98 7.05 1.96
C GLY A 48 10.62 8.11 0.94
N ASN A 49 11.56 8.95 0.59
CA ASN A 49 11.36 9.91 -0.49
C ASN A 49 11.40 9.24 -1.87
N TYR A 50 10.95 9.95 -2.90
CA TYR A 50 10.84 9.37 -4.23
C TYR A 50 12.19 8.98 -4.85
N LYS A 51 13.24 9.76 -4.59
CA LYS A 51 14.57 9.47 -5.11
C LYS A 51 15.11 8.16 -4.52
N ASP A 52 15.03 8.00 -3.20
CA ASP A 52 15.52 6.79 -2.52
C ASP A 52 14.69 5.57 -2.94
N PHE A 53 13.39 5.75 -3.19
CA PHE A 53 12.54 4.71 -3.78
C PHE A 53 13.05 4.27 -5.17
N CYS A 54 13.35 5.23 -6.07
CA CYS A 54 13.87 4.91 -7.40
C CYS A 54 15.23 4.20 -7.30
N ASP A 55 16.14 4.71 -6.48
CA ASP A 55 17.46 4.11 -6.28
C ASP A 55 17.32 2.65 -5.79
N PHE A 56 16.37 2.38 -4.87
CA PHE A 56 16.11 1.05 -4.34
C PHE A 56 15.49 0.10 -5.39
N VAL A 57 14.45 0.53 -6.12
CA VAL A 57 13.76 -0.37 -7.05
C VAL A 57 14.59 -0.66 -8.28
N ASN A 58 15.45 0.25 -8.70
CA ASN A 58 16.34 0.09 -9.86
C ASN A 58 17.52 -0.88 -9.59
N GLU A 59 17.70 -1.34 -8.34
CA GLU A 59 18.62 -2.45 -8.05
C GLU A 59 18.11 -3.80 -8.59
N TYR A 60 16.83 -3.87 -8.97
CA TYR A 60 16.22 -5.08 -9.51
C TYR A 60 16.21 -5.02 -11.04
N ASP A 61 16.80 -6.02 -11.67
CA ASP A 61 16.92 -6.14 -13.14
C ASP A 61 16.25 -7.47 -13.58
N ASP A 62 14.97 -7.62 -13.27
CA ASP A 62 14.17 -8.74 -13.71
C ASP A 62 12.82 -8.30 -14.26
N CYS A 63 12.29 -9.03 -15.23
CA CYS A 63 11.02 -8.71 -15.88
C CYS A 63 9.77 -9.10 -15.05
N GLU A 64 9.95 -9.69 -13.87
CA GLU A 64 8.88 -10.15 -12.99
C GLU A 64 8.69 -9.21 -11.79
N THR A 65 9.57 -8.21 -11.62
CA THR A 65 9.51 -7.18 -10.58
C THR A 65 8.92 -5.89 -11.14
N TYR A 66 7.95 -5.35 -10.43
CA TYR A 66 7.23 -4.13 -10.78
C TYR A 66 7.32 -3.08 -9.67
N ALA A 67 7.28 -1.81 -10.06
CA ALA A 67 7.01 -0.72 -9.13
C ALA A 67 5.55 -0.28 -9.24
N MET A 68 4.93 0.11 -8.12
CA MET A 68 3.63 0.76 -8.10
C MET A 68 3.80 2.14 -7.47
N VAL A 69 3.60 3.17 -8.29
CA VAL A 69 3.91 4.57 -7.97
C VAL A 69 2.68 5.45 -8.08
N PHE A 70 2.75 6.68 -7.59
CA PHE A 70 1.64 7.62 -7.75
C PHE A 70 1.56 8.16 -9.18
N SER A 71 0.37 8.64 -9.57
CA SER A 71 0.18 9.32 -10.84
C SER A 71 1.05 10.58 -10.89
N GLY A 72 1.84 10.71 -11.97
CA GLY A 72 2.82 11.79 -12.10
C GLY A 72 4.24 11.42 -11.63
N GLU A 73 4.40 10.31 -10.94
CA GLU A 73 5.69 9.66 -10.71
C GLU A 73 5.99 8.68 -11.86
N GLY A 74 7.20 8.24 -11.99
CA GLY A 74 7.66 7.30 -13.04
C GLY A 74 9.01 7.71 -13.59
N ASP A 75 9.30 9.01 -13.62
CA ASP A 75 10.61 9.50 -14.02
C ASP A 75 11.68 9.01 -13.04
N GLY A 76 12.69 8.30 -13.56
CA GLY A 76 13.74 7.70 -12.75
C GLY A 76 13.48 6.25 -12.30
N VAL A 77 12.30 5.68 -12.55
CA VAL A 77 12.04 4.25 -12.39
C VAL A 77 12.42 3.51 -13.67
N GLU A 78 13.39 2.61 -13.59
CA GLU A 78 13.93 1.87 -14.75
C GLU A 78 13.28 0.49 -14.91
N ILE A 79 12.67 -0.05 -13.87
CA ILE A 79 11.90 -1.30 -13.94
C ILE A 79 10.46 -1.04 -14.43
N PRO A 80 9.73 -2.06 -14.90
CA PRO A 80 8.32 -1.92 -15.24
C PRO A 80 7.52 -1.36 -14.06
N PHE A 81 6.65 -0.39 -14.32
CA PHE A 81 5.82 0.21 -13.28
C PHE A 81 4.38 0.43 -13.69
N ILE A 82 3.52 0.54 -12.71
CA ILE A 82 2.11 0.91 -12.83
C ILE A 82 1.81 2.07 -11.88
N THR A 83 0.76 2.83 -12.17
CA THR A 83 0.30 3.90 -11.28
C THR A 83 -0.99 3.50 -10.57
N TYR A 84 -1.19 3.98 -9.33
CA TYR A 84 -2.37 3.64 -8.54
C TYR A 84 -3.10 4.86 -7.95
N GLY A 85 -3.04 5.99 -8.63
CA GLY A 85 -3.74 7.22 -8.29
C GLY A 85 -2.81 8.33 -7.84
N VAL A 86 -3.38 9.49 -7.53
CA VAL A 86 -2.65 10.69 -7.12
C VAL A 86 -2.40 10.67 -5.61
N ASP A 87 -1.17 10.95 -5.19
CA ASP A 87 -0.85 11.11 -3.77
C ASP A 87 -1.74 12.21 -3.13
N HIS A 88 -2.09 12.04 -1.86
CA HIS A 88 -3.04 12.87 -1.12
C HIS A 88 -4.50 12.87 -1.63
N ASN A 89 -4.83 12.12 -2.68
CA ASN A 89 -6.21 11.87 -3.13
C ASN A 89 -6.68 10.47 -2.70
N TYR A 90 -7.04 10.30 -1.43
CA TYR A 90 -7.42 9.01 -0.86
C TYR A 90 -8.59 8.32 -1.60
N ARG A 91 -9.49 9.09 -2.23
CA ARG A 91 -10.62 8.51 -2.99
C ARG A 91 -10.12 7.83 -4.25
N GLU A 92 -9.25 8.51 -4.98
CA GLU A 92 -8.64 7.97 -6.20
C GLU A 92 -7.76 6.77 -5.87
N LEU A 93 -6.88 6.90 -4.85
CA LEU A 93 -6.05 5.81 -4.37
C LEU A 93 -6.89 4.58 -3.96
N SER A 94 -8.01 4.78 -3.27
CA SER A 94 -8.88 3.68 -2.83
C SER A 94 -9.56 2.97 -4.00
N HIS A 95 -9.93 3.70 -5.06
CA HIS A 95 -10.53 3.11 -6.26
C HIS A 95 -9.49 2.39 -7.12
N ALA A 96 -8.35 3.04 -7.36
CA ALA A 96 -7.31 2.50 -8.21
C ALA A 96 -6.58 1.29 -7.59
N LEU A 97 -6.48 1.22 -6.28
CA LEU A 97 -5.71 0.19 -5.59
C LEU A 97 -6.13 -1.23 -5.96
N PHE A 98 -7.44 -1.52 -5.96
CA PHE A 98 -7.93 -2.87 -6.26
C PHE A 98 -7.70 -3.25 -7.71
N ASP A 99 -7.87 -2.30 -8.63
CA ASP A 99 -7.63 -2.52 -10.06
C ASP A 99 -6.14 -2.74 -10.31
N SER A 100 -5.27 -1.98 -9.65
CA SER A 100 -3.83 -2.14 -9.74
C SER A 100 -3.36 -3.48 -9.19
N LEU A 101 -3.89 -3.93 -8.05
CA LEU A 101 -3.53 -5.24 -7.49
C LEU A 101 -4.00 -6.40 -8.38
N ARG A 102 -5.19 -6.31 -9.00
CA ARG A 102 -5.64 -7.31 -9.97
C ARG A 102 -4.79 -7.30 -11.24
N TYR A 103 -4.43 -6.12 -11.70
CA TYR A 103 -3.58 -5.99 -12.88
C TYR A 103 -2.20 -6.64 -12.69
N LEU A 104 -1.63 -6.59 -11.48
CA LEU A 104 -0.40 -7.31 -11.17
C LEU A 104 -0.54 -8.82 -11.39
N ASP A 105 -1.68 -9.41 -11.03
CA ASP A 105 -1.95 -10.83 -11.30
C ASP A 105 -2.13 -11.11 -12.79
N GLU A 106 -2.82 -10.24 -13.52
CA GLU A 106 -3.06 -10.38 -14.97
C GLU A 106 -1.75 -10.35 -15.76
N ILE A 107 -0.79 -9.50 -15.36
CA ILE A 107 0.52 -9.42 -16.03
C ILE A 107 1.54 -10.43 -15.51
N GLY A 108 1.16 -11.26 -14.52
CA GLY A 108 2.00 -12.30 -13.95
C GLY A 108 3.18 -11.79 -13.13
N ALA A 109 3.05 -10.61 -12.52
CA ALA A 109 4.07 -10.06 -11.62
C ALA A 109 4.37 -11.02 -10.47
N LYS A 110 5.64 -11.20 -10.13
CA LYS A 110 6.06 -12.01 -8.97
C LYS A 110 6.36 -11.16 -7.75
N ARG A 111 6.77 -9.93 -7.98
CA ARG A 111 7.14 -8.96 -6.94
C ARG A 111 6.64 -7.58 -7.32
N CYS A 112 6.16 -6.85 -6.32
CA CYS A 112 5.81 -5.44 -6.52
C CYS A 112 6.24 -4.61 -5.32
N PHE A 113 6.96 -3.54 -5.59
CA PHE A 113 7.33 -2.51 -4.63
C PHE A 113 6.38 -1.33 -4.77
N VAL A 114 5.70 -0.99 -3.69
CA VAL A 114 4.65 0.03 -3.68
C VAL A 114 5.12 1.27 -2.94
N ARG A 115 5.03 2.43 -3.58
CA ARG A 115 5.20 3.71 -2.89
C ARG A 115 4.21 3.81 -1.72
N CYS A 116 4.73 4.03 -0.52
CA CYS A 116 3.89 4.18 0.66
C CYS A 116 3.17 5.54 0.63
N PRO A 117 1.85 5.61 0.80
CA PRO A 117 1.14 6.86 0.98
C PRO A 117 1.58 7.58 2.26
N ASP A 118 1.41 8.90 2.30
CA ASP A 118 1.71 9.69 3.50
C ASP A 118 0.90 9.17 4.71
N GLU A 119 1.63 8.63 5.68
CA GLU A 119 1.07 8.03 6.90
C GLU A 119 0.57 9.08 7.89
N SER A 120 1.02 10.34 7.77
CA SER A 120 0.56 11.44 8.62
C SER A 120 -0.84 11.93 8.25
N ASN A 121 -1.33 11.54 7.07
CA ASN A 121 -2.65 11.92 6.59
C ASN A 121 -3.71 10.89 7.02
N ASP A 122 -4.55 11.26 7.96
CA ASP A 122 -5.68 10.43 8.44
C ASP A 122 -6.58 9.89 7.32
N ASP A 123 -6.70 10.58 6.20
CA ASP A 123 -7.54 10.17 5.08
C ASP A 123 -6.91 9.02 4.29
N ASN A 124 -5.58 8.87 4.34
CA ASN A 124 -4.87 7.75 3.71
C ASN A 124 -4.97 6.45 4.52
N LEU A 125 -5.42 6.49 5.76
CA LEU A 125 -5.43 5.34 6.68
C LEU A 125 -6.11 4.09 6.09
N ALA A 126 -7.21 4.27 5.36
CA ALA A 126 -7.94 3.15 4.76
C ALA A 126 -7.15 2.50 3.61
N VAL A 127 -6.48 3.31 2.80
CA VAL A 127 -5.61 2.84 1.71
C VAL A 127 -4.39 2.14 2.28
N LEU A 128 -3.74 2.77 3.26
CA LEU A 128 -2.56 2.23 3.94
C LEU A 128 -2.86 0.87 4.60
N ASN A 129 -3.98 0.75 5.32
CA ASN A 129 -4.39 -0.52 5.93
C ASN A 129 -4.54 -1.64 4.89
N ARG A 130 -5.15 -1.34 3.75
CA ARG A 130 -5.32 -2.33 2.67
C ARG A 130 -3.99 -2.73 2.05
N LEU A 131 -3.10 -1.77 1.81
CA LEU A 131 -1.75 -2.02 1.30
C LEU A 131 -0.94 -2.86 2.28
N LEU A 132 -0.94 -2.52 3.56
CA LEU A 132 -0.26 -3.29 4.61
C LEU A 132 -0.76 -4.73 4.65
N ARG A 133 -2.06 -4.96 4.54
CA ARG A 133 -2.62 -6.32 4.50
C ARG A 133 -2.27 -7.07 3.22
N ALA A 134 -2.30 -6.41 2.06
CA ALA A 134 -1.86 -7.01 0.80
C ALA A 134 -0.37 -7.38 0.85
N ALA A 135 0.45 -6.55 1.47
CA ALA A 135 1.88 -6.77 1.69
C ALA A 135 2.20 -7.78 2.81
N GLY A 136 1.19 -8.25 3.56
CA GLY A 136 1.45 -9.04 4.77
C GLY A 136 2.29 -8.28 5.81
N PHE A 137 2.08 -6.96 5.90
CA PHE A 137 2.81 -6.02 6.76
C PHE A 137 4.31 -5.91 6.46
N LYS A 138 4.71 -6.25 5.25
CA LYS A 138 6.10 -6.09 4.81
C LYS A 138 6.33 -4.64 4.38
N VAL A 139 7.10 -3.91 5.18
CA VAL A 139 7.51 -2.52 4.94
C VAL A 139 9.02 -2.46 4.87
N ILE A 140 9.53 -1.68 3.93
CA ILE A 140 10.96 -1.42 3.70
C ILE A 140 11.16 0.08 3.82
N ASP A 141 12.06 0.50 4.67
CA ASP A 141 12.46 1.90 4.81
C ASP A 141 13.73 2.15 3.97
N VAL A 142 13.70 3.19 3.14
CA VAL A 142 14.79 3.58 2.24
C VAL A 142 15.18 5.03 2.44
#